data_09da72f549b21ccda5097df01fd12920
#
_entry.id   09da72f549b21ccda5097df01fd12920
#
_cell.length_a   1.000
_cell.length_b   1.000
_cell.length_c   1.000
_cell.angle_alpha   90.00
_cell.angle_beta   90.00
_cell.angle_gamma   90.00
#
_symmetry.space_group_name_H-M   'P 1'
#
loop_
_entity.id
_entity.type
_entity.pdbx_description
1 polymer ?
#
loop_
_entity_poly.entity_id
_entity_poly.type
_entity_poly.pdbx_seq_one_letter_code
_entity_poly.pdbx_strand_id
1 'polypeptide(L)'
;KYIFSNGSHDHIKNVTNQLGIDDLFDGAFDITDANFVPKPHLDPYKKLIEKFKFDPKQSILIEDIAHNLEQAKNLGMKTCWLKNDEAFAKKDADKPYIDYKINSLPSFLQKINILKNN
;
A
#
# COMPACT_ATOMS: atom_id res chain seq x y z
N LYS A 1 -3.69 9.97 3.44
CA LYS A 1 -3.14 8.60 3.63
C LYS A 1 -4.28 7.59 3.68
N TYR A 2 -4.17 6.52 2.91
CA TYR A 2 -5.22 5.50 2.81
C TYR A 2 -4.66 4.12 3.09
N ILE A 3 -5.50 3.25 3.63
CA ILE A 3 -5.19 1.82 3.78
C ILE A 3 -5.78 1.08 2.58
N PHE A 4 -4.99 0.19 1.99
CA PHE A 4 -5.42 -0.69 0.90
C PHE A 4 -5.18 -2.15 1.32
N SER A 5 -6.24 -2.86 1.67
CA SER A 5 -6.14 -4.18 2.29
C SER A 5 -7.01 -5.22 1.60
N ASN A 6 -6.52 -6.46 1.56
CA ASN A 6 -7.34 -7.62 1.21
C ASN A 6 -8.19 -8.11 2.38
N GLY A 7 -8.02 -7.53 3.57
CA GLY A 7 -8.77 -7.89 4.77
C GLY A 7 -10.15 -7.25 4.80
N SER A 8 -10.96 -7.70 5.76
CA SER A 8 -12.28 -7.13 6.02
C SER A 8 -12.18 -5.79 6.72
N HIS A 9 -13.29 -5.03 6.70
CA HIS A 9 -13.40 -3.79 7.46
C HIS A 9 -13.10 -3.98 8.95
N ASP A 10 -13.65 -5.03 9.55
CA ASP A 10 -13.44 -5.34 10.97
C ASP A 10 -11.98 -5.67 11.26
N HIS A 11 -11.32 -6.40 10.37
CA HIS A 11 -9.89 -6.72 10.50
C HIS A 11 -9.04 -5.45 10.49
N ILE A 12 -9.27 -4.56 9.53
CA ILE A 12 -8.55 -3.28 9.43
C ILE A 12 -8.75 -2.48 10.72
N LYS A 13 -9.99 -2.34 11.17
CA LYS A 13 -10.34 -1.60 12.38
C LYS A 13 -9.65 -2.17 13.61
N ASN A 14 -9.65 -3.49 13.77
CA ASN A 14 -9.02 -4.15 14.91
C ASN A 14 -7.51 -3.92 14.92
N VAL A 15 -6.84 -4.06 13.77
CA VAL A 15 -5.40 -3.88 13.66
C VAL A 15 -5.02 -2.42 13.94
N THR A 16 -5.70 -1.46 13.33
CA THR A 16 -5.39 -0.03 13.52
C THR A 16 -5.67 0.43 14.94
N ASN A 17 -6.74 -0.08 15.58
CA ASN A 17 -7.03 0.23 16.97
C ASN A 17 -5.97 -0.33 17.92
N GLN A 18 -5.54 -1.58 17.70
CA GLN A 18 -4.49 -2.20 18.54
C GLN A 18 -3.16 -1.47 18.43
N LEU A 19 -2.85 -0.93 17.25
CA LEU A 19 -1.63 -0.17 17.01
C LEU A 19 -1.77 1.32 17.38
N GLY A 20 -2.98 1.78 17.69
CA GLY A 20 -3.24 3.19 18.02
C GLY A 20 -3.01 4.14 16.84
N ILE A 21 -3.23 3.69 15.63
CA ILE A 21 -2.96 4.47 14.39
C ILE A 21 -4.20 4.74 13.55
N ASP A 22 -5.37 4.41 14.05
CA ASP A 22 -6.64 4.59 13.32
C ASP A 22 -6.88 6.05 12.91
N ASP A 23 -6.40 7.02 13.69
CA ASP A 23 -6.55 8.45 13.39
C ASP A 23 -5.60 8.96 12.30
N LEU A 24 -4.62 8.14 11.87
CA LEU A 24 -3.60 8.57 10.93
C LEU A 24 -4.04 8.49 9.46
N PHE A 25 -5.15 7.82 9.19
CA PHE A 25 -5.58 7.54 7.83
C PHE A 25 -6.85 8.30 7.47
N ASP A 26 -6.89 8.78 6.22
CA ASP A 26 -8.04 9.50 5.67
C ASP A 26 -9.15 8.57 5.19
N GLY A 27 -8.84 7.30 5.02
CA GLY A 27 -9.81 6.28 4.61
C GLY A 27 -9.17 4.92 4.44
N ALA A 28 -10.02 3.93 4.21
CA ALA A 28 -9.60 2.56 4.00
C ALA A 28 -10.41 1.92 2.87
N PHE A 29 -9.71 1.08 2.10
CA PHE A 29 -10.29 0.26 1.03
C PHE A 29 -10.11 -1.19 1.45
N ASP A 30 -11.20 -1.90 1.63
CA ASP A 30 -11.20 -3.28 2.09
C ASP A 30 -11.63 -4.26 0.99
N ILE A 31 -11.70 -5.54 1.34
CA ILE A 31 -12.05 -6.58 0.37
C ILE A 31 -13.49 -6.43 -0.16
N THR A 32 -14.41 -5.84 0.61
CA THR A 32 -15.78 -5.61 0.16
C THR A 32 -15.83 -4.48 -0.87
N ASP A 33 -15.02 -3.43 -0.71
CA ASP A 33 -14.87 -2.37 -1.71
C ASP A 33 -14.38 -2.93 -3.05
N ALA A 34 -13.58 -3.97 -3.00
CA ALA A 34 -13.03 -4.66 -4.16
C ALA A 34 -13.99 -5.72 -4.74
N ASN A 35 -15.22 -5.83 -4.23
CA ASN A 35 -16.15 -6.90 -4.59
C ASN A 35 -15.54 -8.29 -4.45
N PHE A 36 -14.73 -8.48 -3.40
CA PHE A 36 -14.03 -9.72 -3.07
C PHE A 36 -13.00 -10.17 -4.11
N VAL A 37 -12.54 -9.25 -4.96
CA VAL A 37 -11.42 -9.50 -5.88
C VAL A 37 -10.14 -8.94 -5.22
N PRO A 38 -9.22 -9.82 -4.77
CA PRO A 38 -8.08 -9.37 -3.98
C PRO A 38 -6.93 -8.85 -4.85
N LYS A 39 -5.99 -8.13 -4.22
CA LYS A 39 -4.66 -7.96 -4.81
C LYS A 39 -4.04 -9.35 -5.03
N PRO A 40 -3.28 -9.59 -6.06
CA PRO A 40 -2.71 -8.63 -7.01
C PRO A 40 -3.51 -8.42 -8.31
N HIS A 41 -4.78 -8.77 -8.35
CA HIS A 41 -5.60 -8.49 -9.53
C HIS A 41 -5.66 -6.98 -9.79
N LEU A 42 -5.76 -6.58 -11.05
CA LEU A 42 -5.74 -5.16 -11.45
C LEU A 42 -6.98 -4.40 -10.96
N ASP A 43 -8.13 -5.04 -10.98
CA ASP A 43 -9.42 -4.38 -10.70
C ASP A 43 -9.48 -3.64 -9.36
N PRO A 44 -9.03 -4.22 -8.21
CA PRO A 44 -9.07 -3.48 -6.96
C PRO A 44 -8.22 -2.22 -6.95
N TYR A 45 -7.11 -2.18 -7.70
CA TYR A 45 -6.27 -0.97 -7.79
C TYR A 45 -7.01 0.15 -8.52
N LYS A 46 -7.72 -0.17 -9.59
CA LYS A 46 -8.54 0.81 -10.32
C LYS A 46 -9.68 1.33 -9.45
N LYS A 47 -10.33 0.46 -8.69
CA LYS A 47 -11.40 0.84 -7.76
C LYS A 47 -10.89 1.70 -6.62
N LEU A 48 -9.67 1.44 -6.13
CA LEU A 48 -9.02 2.27 -5.11
C LEU A 48 -8.85 3.71 -5.61
N ILE A 49 -8.31 3.87 -6.81
CA ILE A 49 -8.10 5.17 -7.44
C ILE A 49 -9.43 5.91 -7.62
N GLU A 50 -10.45 5.20 -8.08
CA GLU A 50 -11.78 5.76 -8.30
C GLU A 50 -12.44 6.19 -6.98
N LYS A 51 -12.34 5.37 -5.94
CA LYS A 51 -12.95 5.67 -4.64
C LYS A 51 -12.38 6.93 -4.02
N PHE A 52 -11.07 7.07 -4.00
CA PHE A 52 -10.39 8.18 -3.33
C PHE A 52 -9.99 9.31 -4.27
N LYS A 53 -10.15 9.13 -5.58
CA LYS A 53 -9.96 10.17 -6.61
C LYS A 53 -8.59 10.84 -6.55
N PHE A 54 -7.53 10.04 -6.32
CA PHE A 54 -6.17 10.56 -6.33
C PHE A 54 -5.49 10.32 -7.70
N ASP A 55 -4.45 11.09 -7.98
CA ASP A 55 -3.62 10.90 -9.17
C ASP A 55 -2.57 9.81 -8.87
N PRO A 56 -2.61 8.66 -9.54
CA PRO A 56 -1.63 7.60 -9.31
C PRO A 56 -0.18 8.06 -9.57
N LYS A 57 0.02 9.00 -10.49
CA LYS A 57 1.37 9.52 -10.79
C LYS A 57 1.96 10.34 -9.63
N GLN A 58 1.14 10.79 -8.70
CA GLN A 58 1.55 11.55 -7.51
C GLN A 58 1.45 10.73 -6.24
N SER A 59 1.35 9.41 -6.38
CA SER A 59 1.07 8.49 -5.27
C SER A 59 2.14 7.44 -5.14
N ILE A 60 2.30 6.93 -3.94
CA ILE A 60 3.18 5.81 -3.63
C ILE A 60 2.38 4.72 -2.92
N LEU A 61 2.54 3.47 -3.35
CA LEU A 61 2.02 2.31 -2.63
C LEU A 61 3.16 1.66 -1.85
N ILE A 62 2.94 1.49 -0.56
CA ILE A 62 3.85 0.79 0.34
C ILE A 62 3.21 -0.55 0.70
N GLU A 63 3.91 -1.65 0.48
CA GLU A 63 3.36 -3.00 0.57
C GLU A 63 4.45 -3.97 1.00
N ASP A 64 4.12 -4.92 1.87
CA ASP A 64 5.07 -5.94 2.32
C ASP A 64 5.09 -7.18 1.41
N ILE A 65 4.05 -7.42 0.65
CA ILE A 65 4.02 -8.49 -0.36
C ILE A 65 4.46 -7.90 -1.70
N ALA A 66 5.68 -8.24 -2.12
CA ALA A 66 6.32 -7.59 -3.26
C ALA A 66 5.50 -7.66 -4.55
N HIS A 67 4.91 -8.82 -4.88
CA HIS A 67 4.16 -8.95 -6.13
C HIS A 67 2.86 -8.13 -6.16
N ASN A 68 2.38 -7.63 -5.02
CA ASN A 68 1.24 -6.72 -4.98
C ASN A 68 1.59 -5.31 -5.49
N LEU A 69 2.86 -5.02 -5.76
CA LEU A 69 3.30 -3.72 -6.24
C LEU A 69 3.27 -3.58 -7.78
N GLU A 70 3.21 -4.69 -8.51
CA GLU A 70 3.29 -4.65 -9.98
C GLU A 70 2.18 -3.82 -10.61
N GLN A 71 0.93 -4.06 -10.22
CA GLN A 71 -0.20 -3.35 -10.81
C GLN A 71 -0.22 -1.86 -10.45
N ALA A 72 0.25 -1.52 -9.26
CA ALA A 72 0.41 -0.12 -8.87
C ALA A 72 1.39 0.59 -9.80
N LYS A 73 2.51 -0.06 -10.12
CA LYS A 73 3.51 0.48 -11.06
C LYS A 73 2.90 0.66 -12.45
N ASN A 74 2.15 -0.32 -12.93
CA ASN A 74 1.51 -0.25 -14.25
C ASN A 74 0.52 0.91 -14.34
N LEU A 75 -0.07 1.31 -13.23
CA LEU A 75 -1.01 2.44 -13.17
C LEU A 75 -0.33 3.80 -12.94
N GLY A 76 0.99 3.82 -12.84
CA GLY A 76 1.77 5.05 -12.72
C GLY A 76 2.18 5.43 -11.30
N MET A 77 1.87 4.61 -10.30
CA MET A 77 2.27 4.87 -8.91
C MET A 77 3.77 4.59 -8.70
N LYS A 78 4.36 5.27 -7.74
CA LYS A 78 5.63 4.82 -7.17
C LYS A 78 5.37 3.61 -6.28
N THR A 79 6.35 2.74 -6.17
CA THR A 79 6.22 1.49 -5.43
C THR A 79 7.34 1.35 -4.39
N CYS A 80 6.95 0.90 -3.20
CA CYS A 80 7.88 0.73 -2.09
C CYS A 80 7.61 -0.61 -1.40
N TRP A 81 8.61 -1.48 -1.42
CA TRP A 81 8.51 -2.76 -0.72
C TRP A 81 9.01 -2.60 0.71
N LEU A 82 8.14 -2.85 1.67
CA LEU A 82 8.50 -2.97 3.09
C LEU A 82 8.99 -4.40 3.30
N LYS A 83 10.30 -4.56 3.52
CA LYS A 83 10.95 -5.87 3.57
C LYS A 83 10.30 -6.79 4.60
N ASN A 84 9.96 -7.97 4.14
CA ASN A 84 9.34 -9.04 4.92
C ASN A 84 10.03 -10.34 4.53
N ASP A 85 10.50 -11.10 5.52
CA ASP A 85 11.30 -12.32 5.30
C ASP A 85 10.47 -13.55 4.94
N GLU A 86 9.13 -13.47 5.03
CA GLU A 86 8.27 -14.57 4.59
C GLU A 86 8.45 -14.84 3.09
N ALA A 87 8.57 -16.12 2.72
CA ALA A 87 8.86 -16.50 1.35
C ALA A 87 7.85 -15.93 0.34
N PHE A 88 6.56 -15.96 0.68
CA PHE A 88 5.52 -15.44 -0.20
C PHE A 88 5.59 -13.92 -0.34
N ALA A 89 6.05 -13.22 0.69
CA ALA A 89 6.12 -11.76 0.69
C ALA A 89 7.31 -11.25 -0.11
N LYS A 90 8.45 -11.93 -0.05
CA LYS A 90 9.65 -11.48 -0.77
C LYS A 90 9.78 -12.06 -2.18
N LYS A 91 8.86 -12.93 -2.59
CA LYS A 91 8.80 -13.38 -3.97
C LYS A 91 8.65 -12.17 -4.90
N ASP A 92 9.46 -12.11 -5.94
CA ASP A 92 9.50 -11.02 -6.92
C ASP A 92 10.01 -9.67 -6.37
N ALA A 93 10.62 -9.65 -5.18
CA ALA A 93 11.17 -8.43 -4.60
C ALA A 93 12.36 -7.84 -5.38
N ASP A 94 12.95 -8.61 -6.28
CA ASP A 94 14.03 -8.20 -7.17
C ASP A 94 13.55 -7.65 -8.52
N LYS A 95 12.25 -7.61 -8.75
CA LYS A 95 11.68 -7.16 -10.03
C LYS A 95 11.83 -5.65 -10.23
N PRO A 96 11.96 -5.20 -11.51
CA PRO A 96 12.19 -3.78 -11.82
C PRO A 96 10.99 -2.87 -11.53
N TYR A 97 9.81 -3.42 -11.28
CA TYR A 97 8.64 -2.60 -10.94
C TYR A 97 8.67 -2.06 -9.50
N ILE A 98 9.68 -2.44 -8.69
CA ILE A 98 9.84 -1.93 -7.33
C ILE A 98 10.83 -0.75 -7.33
N ASP A 99 10.34 0.44 -6.96
CA ASP A 99 11.16 1.65 -6.95
C ASP A 99 12.03 1.76 -5.70
N TYR A 100 11.48 1.39 -4.53
CA TYR A 100 12.15 1.51 -3.24
C TYR A 100 12.01 0.24 -2.42
N LYS A 101 13.03 -0.03 -1.60
CA LYS A 101 13.00 -1.12 -0.61
C LYS A 101 13.35 -0.53 0.74
N ILE A 102 12.50 -0.74 1.74
CA ILE A 102 12.69 -0.17 3.07
C ILE A 102 12.59 -1.24 4.15
N ASN A 103 13.27 -1.02 5.28
CA ASN A 103 13.20 -1.89 6.45
C ASN A 103 12.18 -1.41 7.48
N SER A 104 11.88 -0.12 7.47
CA SER A 104 11.01 0.51 8.48
C SER A 104 10.16 1.59 7.84
N LEU A 105 8.84 1.45 7.97
CA LEU A 105 7.90 2.45 7.48
C LEU A 105 8.03 3.79 8.23
N PRO A 106 8.15 3.83 9.58
CA PRO A 106 8.32 5.10 10.27
C PRO A 106 9.55 5.88 9.81
N SER A 107 10.69 5.21 9.63
CA SER A 107 11.92 5.87 9.16
C SER A 107 11.76 6.43 7.75
N PHE A 108 11.09 5.72 6.87
CA PHE A 108 10.83 6.16 5.50
C PHE A 108 9.92 7.40 5.49
N LEU A 109 8.84 7.39 6.25
CA LEU A 109 7.92 8.52 6.34
C LEU A 109 8.59 9.76 6.93
N GLN A 110 9.49 9.58 7.89
CA GLN A 110 10.27 10.68 8.46
C GLN A 110 11.16 11.33 7.41
N LYS A 111 11.84 10.56 6.58
CA LYS A 111 12.67 11.07 5.48
C LYS A 111 11.85 11.86 4.46
N ILE A 112 10.67 11.37 4.10
CA ILE A 112 9.76 12.06 3.18
C ILE A 112 9.34 13.41 3.78
N ASN A 113 9.01 13.46 5.06
CA ASN A 113 8.62 14.70 5.73
C ASN A 113 9.76 15.73 5.75
N ILE A 114 11.00 15.30 5.99
CA ILE A 114 12.18 16.16 5.95
C ILE A 114 12.34 16.76 4.55
N LEU A 115 12.24 15.95 3.51
CA LEU A 115 12.33 16.41 2.12
C LEU A 115 11.20 17.37 1.76
N LYS A 116 9.99 17.12 2.24
CA LYS A 116 8.83 17.96 1.98
C LYS A 116 8.93 19.32 2.67
N ASN A 117 9.55 19.38 3.84
CA ASN A 117 9.68 20.61 4.63
C ASN A 117 10.90 21.46 4.24
N ASN A 118 11.76 20.93 3.42
CA ASN A 118 12.90 21.65 2.87
C ASN A 118 12.61 22.17 1.46
#